data_771d63b2d3734c9384201ae1fa247bd1
#
_entry.id   771d63b2d3734c9384201ae1fa247bd1
#
_cell.length_a   1.000
_cell.length_b   1.000
_cell.length_c   1.000
_cell.angle_alpha   90.00
_cell.angle_beta   90.00
_cell.angle_gamma   90.00
#
_symmetry.space_group_name_H-M   'P 1'
#
loop_
_entity.id
_entity.type
_entity.pdbx_description
1 polymer ?
#
loop_
_entity_poly.entity_id
_entity_poly.type
_entity_poly.pdbx_seq_one_letter_code
_entity_poly.pdbx_strand_id
1 'polypeptide(L)'
;MNSSKIKIMSEENVSKALFKLGMPMVVSMLIMALYNVVDTYFVSGLGKHSVAAVSVAFPISLIFSGIGLTFGAGAGSYISRLLGGEKKKEADIVATVAMFTSVIIGAITGMTLLFLLTDVLKFMGAIPSIIEIAKKYAIIFIISTMVSTANVTAGNLAVAQGAAKVSLKAMIIGSVLNMVLDPIFIYGLNLGVNGAAIATLISQVVTLFIYIIYFKSEKSYIKLKISNFKPTINAYKEILKVGISMFLLQIFSSISMSKISSSASLYGEDAIAAMGIVLRIVTLGTNVVFGYMKGLQPLAGFNYGAKNYKRLNEAIRCCIKYINLFCLVWTILLYIFAPNILSIFGTGESVLKIAVPALRAGVIMFITFGFQFTYSTLYLSMGKALAGGFLSICRQGIIFLPIILLLPKIFGLNGVIYSQAVADLITTIITIPFAIDVRKKLRLNSNEI
;
A
#
# COMPACT_ATOMS: atom_id res chain seq x y z
N MET A 1 -3.96 -30.93 -12.90
CA MET A 1 -4.14 -30.79 -11.41
C MET A 1 -4.48 -29.36 -11.09
N ASN A 2 -5.74 -29.05 -10.78
CA ASN A 2 -6.13 -27.71 -10.34
C ASN A 2 -5.54 -27.48 -8.95
N SER A 3 -4.61 -26.54 -8.80
CA SER A 3 -4.10 -26.20 -7.48
C SER A 3 -5.25 -25.69 -6.62
N SER A 4 -5.26 -26.05 -5.33
CA SER A 4 -6.31 -25.62 -4.38
C SER A 4 -6.51 -24.10 -4.35
N LYS A 5 -5.52 -23.33 -4.79
CA LYS A 5 -5.52 -21.86 -4.86
C LYS A 5 -6.34 -21.34 -6.05
N ILE A 6 -6.24 -21.99 -7.20
CA ILE A 6 -7.07 -21.65 -8.38
C ILE A 6 -8.54 -21.96 -8.05
N LYS A 7 -8.82 -23.08 -7.37
CA LYS A 7 -10.19 -23.45 -6.94
C LYS A 7 -10.83 -22.37 -6.03
N ILE A 8 -10.05 -21.69 -5.19
CA ILE A 8 -10.57 -20.58 -4.39
C ILE A 8 -11.12 -19.46 -5.30
N MET A 9 -10.45 -19.16 -6.41
CA MET A 9 -10.86 -18.09 -7.32
C MET A 9 -11.97 -18.53 -8.29
N SER A 10 -11.98 -19.83 -8.71
CA SER A 10 -12.91 -20.36 -9.72
C SER A 10 -14.21 -20.93 -9.16
N GLU A 11 -14.16 -21.69 -8.05
CA GLU A 11 -15.26 -22.57 -7.66
C GLU A 11 -15.84 -22.27 -6.26
N GLU A 12 -15.00 -21.75 -5.33
CA GLU A 12 -15.43 -21.56 -3.94
C GLU A 12 -16.50 -20.47 -3.83
N ASN A 13 -17.38 -20.56 -2.82
CA ASN A 13 -18.34 -19.50 -2.52
C ASN A 13 -17.62 -18.15 -2.47
N VAL A 14 -18.15 -17.14 -3.18
CA VAL A 14 -17.50 -15.85 -3.41
C VAL A 14 -17.17 -15.12 -2.11
N SER A 15 -18.10 -15.13 -1.15
CA SER A 15 -17.89 -14.51 0.15
C SER A 15 -16.72 -15.16 0.90
N LYS A 16 -16.65 -16.50 0.87
CA LYS A 16 -15.58 -17.29 1.49
C LYS A 16 -14.24 -17.10 0.78
N ALA A 17 -14.25 -16.99 -0.55
CA ALA A 17 -13.07 -16.71 -1.36
C ALA A 17 -12.50 -15.32 -1.03
N LEU A 18 -13.34 -14.28 -0.98
CA LEU A 18 -12.96 -12.92 -0.59
C LEU A 18 -12.36 -12.90 0.81
N PHE A 19 -12.96 -13.61 1.76
CA PHE A 19 -12.45 -13.68 3.12
C PHE A 19 -11.08 -14.40 3.18
N LYS A 20 -10.94 -15.54 2.47
CA LYS A 20 -9.67 -16.29 2.42
C LYS A 20 -8.52 -15.54 1.76
N LEU A 21 -8.81 -14.67 0.80
CA LEU A 21 -7.81 -13.87 0.11
C LEU A 21 -7.59 -12.52 0.79
N GLY A 22 -8.65 -11.86 1.28
CA GLY A 22 -8.60 -10.53 1.83
C GLY A 22 -8.08 -10.49 3.28
N MET A 23 -8.60 -11.34 4.17
CA MET A 23 -8.21 -11.28 5.59
C MET A 23 -6.72 -11.49 5.85
N PRO A 24 -6.03 -12.42 5.18
CA PRO A 24 -4.58 -12.51 5.31
C PRO A 24 -3.87 -11.19 4.94
N MET A 25 -4.37 -10.49 3.93
CA MET A 25 -3.78 -9.22 3.50
C MET A 25 -4.11 -8.06 4.45
N VAL A 26 -5.31 -8.05 5.05
CA VAL A 26 -5.66 -7.12 6.13
C VAL A 26 -4.70 -7.28 7.32
N VAL A 27 -4.52 -8.51 7.78
CA VAL A 27 -3.59 -8.81 8.88
C VAL A 27 -2.16 -8.40 8.51
N SER A 28 -1.72 -8.66 7.26
CA SER A 28 -0.41 -8.22 6.78
C SER A 28 -0.23 -6.70 6.86
N MET A 29 -1.25 -5.92 6.45
CA MET A 29 -1.19 -4.47 6.50
C MET A 29 -1.16 -3.93 7.94
N LEU A 30 -1.92 -4.54 8.85
CA LEU A 30 -1.90 -4.17 10.27
C LEU A 30 -0.58 -4.50 10.95
N ILE A 31 0.02 -5.65 10.63
CA ILE A 31 1.35 -6.02 11.14
C ILE A 31 2.42 -5.07 10.61
N MET A 32 2.33 -4.66 9.34
CA MET A 32 3.25 -3.67 8.79
C MET A 32 3.11 -2.31 9.49
N ALA A 33 1.89 -1.89 9.82
CA ALA A 33 1.67 -0.67 10.59
C ALA A 33 2.26 -0.77 12.01
N LEU A 34 2.05 -1.89 12.68
CA LEU A 34 2.63 -2.16 14.01
C LEU A 34 4.17 -2.17 13.96
N TYR A 35 4.75 -2.85 13.00
CA TYR A 35 6.18 -2.87 12.77
C TYR A 35 6.77 -1.46 12.66
N ASN A 36 6.17 -0.58 11.83
CA ASN A 36 6.65 0.80 11.68
C ASN A 36 6.60 1.60 12.99
N VAL A 37 5.60 1.34 13.84
CA VAL A 37 5.49 1.99 15.16
C VAL A 37 6.60 1.51 16.10
N VAL A 38 6.85 0.21 16.14
CA VAL A 38 7.88 -0.41 17.00
C VAL A 38 9.28 0.02 16.58
N ASP A 39 9.59 -0.01 15.28
CA ASP A 39 10.87 0.46 14.73
C ASP A 39 11.12 1.92 15.11
N THR A 40 10.11 2.80 14.90
CA THR A 40 10.20 4.21 15.29
C THR A 40 10.43 4.37 16.81
N TYR A 41 9.79 3.55 17.63
CA TYR A 41 9.99 3.57 19.08
C TYR A 41 11.44 3.28 19.47
N PHE A 42 12.04 2.22 18.94
CA PHE A 42 13.44 1.89 19.24
C PHE A 42 14.40 2.97 18.73
N VAL A 43 14.21 3.48 17.51
CA VAL A 43 15.03 4.56 16.96
C VAL A 43 14.90 5.84 17.81
N SER A 44 13.72 6.14 18.33
CA SER A 44 13.49 7.36 19.15
C SER A 44 14.33 7.39 20.43
N GLY A 45 14.62 6.23 21.00
CA GLY A 45 15.52 6.09 22.16
C GLY A 45 16.98 6.49 21.93
N LEU A 46 17.39 6.63 20.65
CA LEU A 46 18.76 7.05 20.28
C LEU A 46 18.96 8.59 20.24
N GLY A 47 17.92 9.34 20.52
CA GLY A 47 17.96 10.81 20.59
C GLY A 47 17.66 11.52 19.26
N LYS A 48 17.53 12.85 19.34
CA LYS A 48 17.00 13.71 18.28
C LYS A 48 17.75 13.60 16.95
N HIS A 49 19.07 13.55 16.97
CA HIS A 49 19.89 13.47 15.75
C HIS A 49 19.67 12.14 14.99
N SER A 50 19.51 11.05 15.70
CA SER A 50 19.24 9.72 15.14
C SER A 50 17.87 9.67 14.47
N VAL A 51 16.84 10.17 15.15
CA VAL A 51 15.48 10.26 14.59
C VAL A 51 15.46 11.14 13.35
N ALA A 52 16.13 12.29 13.38
CA ALA A 52 16.21 13.18 12.24
C ALA A 52 16.92 12.51 11.04
N ALA A 53 18.03 11.80 11.28
CA ALA A 53 18.78 11.10 10.25
C ALA A 53 17.95 10.01 9.55
N VAL A 54 17.22 9.19 10.33
CA VAL A 54 16.31 8.16 9.81
C VAL A 54 15.15 8.78 9.05
N SER A 55 14.56 9.86 9.55
CA SER A 55 13.44 10.55 8.92
C SER A 55 13.81 11.14 7.55
N VAL A 56 15.03 11.69 7.41
CA VAL A 56 15.54 12.21 6.13
C VAL A 56 15.76 11.08 5.12
N ALA A 57 16.14 9.87 5.56
CA ALA A 57 16.34 8.72 4.67
C ALA A 57 15.00 8.02 4.29
N PHE A 58 13.93 8.21 5.05
CA PHE A 58 12.64 7.49 4.86
C PHE A 58 12.06 7.63 3.44
N PRO A 59 12.07 8.80 2.76
CA PRO A 59 11.56 8.93 1.39
C PRO A 59 12.22 7.98 0.38
N ILE A 60 13.45 7.52 0.64
CA ILE A 60 14.13 6.53 -0.20
C ILE A 60 13.30 5.23 -0.27
N SER A 61 12.73 4.79 0.83
CA SER A 61 11.91 3.57 0.87
C SER A 61 10.65 3.68 0.01
N LEU A 62 10.08 4.87 -0.13
CA LEU A 62 8.89 5.10 -0.96
C LEU A 62 9.18 4.91 -2.44
N ILE A 63 10.38 5.31 -2.91
CA ILE A 63 10.82 5.09 -4.29
C ILE A 63 10.90 3.59 -4.59
N PHE A 64 11.56 2.82 -3.72
CA PHE A 64 11.71 1.38 -3.90
C PHE A 64 10.38 0.62 -3.77
N SER A 65 9.54 1.01 -2.81
CA SER A 65 8.19 0.48 -2.70
C SER A 65 7.36 0.77 -3.96
N GLY A 66 7.49 1.97 -4.52
CA GLY A 66 6.86 2.37 -5.76
C GLY A 66 7.29 1.49 -6.94
N ILE A 67 8.60 1.21 -7.08
CA ILE A 67 9.14 0.30 -8.11
C ILE A 67 8.54 -1.10 -7.90
N GLY A 68 8.58 -1.62 -6.67
CA GLY A 68 8.04 -2.94 -6.33
C GLY A 68 6.54 -3.05 -6.62
N LEU A 69 5.75 -2.02 -6.34
CA LEU A 69 4.32 -1.96 -6.64
C LEU A 69 4.07 -1.84 -8.16
N THR A 70 4.88 -1.08 -8.88
CA THR A 70 4.76 -0.94 -10.35
C THR A 70 4.83 -2.31 -11.02
N PHE A 71 5.86 -3.07 -10.71
CA PHE A 71 6.03 -4.40 -11.31
C PHE A 71 5.17 -5.46 -10.62
N GLY A 72 5.03 -5.42 -9.30
CA GLY A 72 4.29 -6.43 -8.54
C GLY A 72 2.77 -6.33 -8.73
N ALA A 73 2.16 -5.18 -8.48
CA ALA A 73 0.72 -5.01 -8.62
C ALA A 73 0.30 -4.94 -10.11
N GLY A 74 1.13 -4.32 -10.95
CA GLY A 74 0.91 -4.29 -12.40
C GLY A 74 0.89 -5.68 -13.01
N ALA A 75 1.93 -6.48 -12.77
CA ALA A 75 1.96 -7.87 -13.21
C ALA A 75 0.87 -8.71 -12.54
N GLY A 76 0.61 -8.50 -11.25
CA GLY A 76 -0.41 -9.23 -10.51
C GLY A 76 -1.81 -9.12 -11.12
N SER A 77 -2.19 -7.93 -11.58
CA SER A 77 -3.44 -7.70 -12.30
C SER A 77 -3.48 -8.49 -13.63
N TYR A 78 -2.39 -8.45 -14.40
CA TYR A 78 -2.35 -9.13 -15.69
C TYR A 78 -2.30 -10.65 -15.53
N ILE A 79 -1.49 -11.14 -14.60
CA ILE A 79 -1.36 -12.56 -14.27
C ILE A 79 -2.72 -13.15 -13.84
N SER A 80 -3.47 -12.47 -12.98
CA SER A 80 -4.77 -12.97 -12.54
C SER A 80 -5.74 -13.16 -13.71
N ARG A 81 -5.72 -12.24 -14.69
CA ARG A 81 -6.50 -12.36 -15.93
C ARG A 81 -6.02 -13.52 -16.81
N LEU A 82 -4.72 -13.68 -16.97
CA LEU A 82 -4.13 -14.78 -17.74
C LEU A 82 -4.48 -16.15 -17.13
N LEU A 83 -4.42 -16.25 -15.80
CA LEU A 83 -4.80 -17.48 -15.09
C LEU A 83 -6.28 -17.81 -15.25
N GLY A 84 -7.16 -16.79 -15.24
CA GLY A 84 -8.58 -16.96 -15.53
C GLY A 84 -8.84 -17.42 -16.96
N GLY A 85 -8.05 -16.94 -17.93
CA GLY A 85 -8.09 -17.35 -19.34
C GLY A 85 -7.28 -18.62 -19.64
N GLU A 86 -6.84 -19.37 -18.62
CA GLU A 86 -6.05 -20.63 -18.74
C GLU A 86 -4.68 -20.48 -19.42
N LYS A 87 -4.18 -19.24 -19.55
CA LYS A 87 -2.92 -18.90 -20.21
C LYS A 87 -1.72 -18.99 -19.25
N LYS A 88 -1.51 -20.14 -18.64
CA LYS A 88 -0.47 -20.35 -17.62
C LYS A 88 0.95 -20.01 -18.11
N LYS A 89 1.32 -20.41 -19.34
CA LYS A 89 2.66 -20.15 -19.88
C LYS A 89 2.94 -18.65 -19.99
N GLU A 90 1.95 -17.86 -20.44
CA GLU A 90 2.06 -16.41 -20.51
C GLU A 90 2.18 -15.80 -19.08
N ALA A 91 1.41 -16.33 -18.12
CA ALA A 91 1.49 -15.90 -16.72
C ALA A 91 2.88 -16.15 -16.11
N ASP A 92 3.51 -17.30 -16.39
CA ASP A 92 4.87 -17.62 -15.95
C ASP A 92 5.91 -16.64 -16.55
N ILE A 93 5.76 -16.28 -17.84
CA ILE A 93 6.61 -15.28 -18.51
C ILE A 93 6.43 -13.90 -17.86
N VAL A 94 5.20 -13.42 -17.73
CA VAL A 94 4.90 -12.09 -17.15
C VAL A 94 5.42 -11.98 -15.72
N ALA A 95 5.23 -13.03 -14.90
CA ALA A 95 5.72 -13.06 -13.53
C ALA A 95 7.26 -13.00 -13.48
N THR A 96 7.92 -13.76 -14.35
CA THR A 96 9.39 -13.78 -14.42
C THR A 96 9.93 -12.42 -14.88
N VAL A 97 9.35 -11.85 -15.95
CA VAL A 97 9.73 -10.51 -16.45
C VAL A 97 9.55 -9.46 -15.35
N ALA A 98 8.40 -9.43 -14.67
CA ALA A 98 8.15 -8.46 -13.60
C ALA A 98 9.15 -8.60 -12.44
N MET A 99 9.42 -9.83 -12.00
CA MET A 99 10.34 -10.09 -10.89
C MET A 99 11.76 -9.66 -11.22
N PHE A 100 12.32 -10.12 -12.35
CA PHE A 100 13.69 -9.78 -12.73
C PHE A 100 13.86 -8.31 -13.07
N THR A 101 12.89 -7.71 -13.77
CA THR A 101 12.95 -6.26 -14.08
C THR A 101 12.87 -5.41 -12.82
N SER A 102 12.02 -5.75 -11.86
CA SER A 102 11.95 -5.00 -10.60
C SER A 102 13.26 -5.06 -9.81
N VAL A 103 13.93 -6.22 -9.79
CA VAL A 103 15.24 -6.39 -9.14
C VAL A 103 16.30 -5.57 -9.87
N ILE A 104 16.35 -5.63 -11.21
CA ILE A 104 17.33 -4.88 -12.01
C ILE A 104 17.14 -3.37 -11.82
N ILE A 105 15.91 -2.87 -11.95
CA ILE A 105 15.63 -1.44 -11.76
C ILE A 105 15.89 -1.02 -10.31
N GLY A 106 15.51 -1.84 -9.33
CA GLY A 106 15.83 -1.60 -7.92
C GLY A 106 17.35 -1.52 -7.69
N ALA A 107 18.13 -2.42 -8.28
CA ALA A 107 19.59 -2.42 -8.18
C ALA A 107 20.21 -1.18 -8.84
N ILE A 108 19.77 -0.82 -10.05
CA ILE A 108 20.24 0.39 -10.75
C ILE A 108 19.92 1.64 -9.93
N THR A 109 18.67 1.77 -9.45
CA THR A 109 18.25 2.89 -8.61
C THR A 109 19.08 2.95 -7.32
N GLY A 110 19.30 1.82 -6.66
CA GLY A 110 20.09 1.76 -5.45
C GLY A 110 21.55 2.16 -5.67
N MET A 111 22.19 1.67 -6.72
CA MET A 111 23.57 2.06 -7.07
C MET A 111 23.65 3.56 -7.39
N THR A 112 22.69 4.11 -8.13
CA THR A 112 22.62 5.55 -8.44
C THR A 112 22.47 6.38 -7.16
N LEU A 113 21.57 5.97 -6.25
CA LEU A 113 21.40 6.67 -4.97
C LEU A 113 22.61 6.56 -4.06
N LEU A 114 23.32 5.43 -4.07
CA LEU A 114 24.58 5.29 -3.31
C LEU A 114 25.67 6.19 -3.88
N PHE A 115 25.76 6.33 -5.20
CA PHE A 115 26.72 7.21 -5.86
C PHE A 115 26.45 8.69 -5.54
N LEU A 116 25.17 9.10 -5.55
CA LEU A 116 24.73 10.47 -5.29
C LEU A 116 24.28 10.68 -3.83
N LEU A 117 24.68 9.81 -2.90
CA LEU A 117 24.12 9.72 -1.55
C LEU A 117 24.12 11.06 -0.80
N THR A 118 25.25 11.78 -0.83
CA THR A 118 25.39 13.06 -0.12
C THR A 118 24.42 14.11 -0.65
N ASP A 119 24.31 14.23 -1.97
CA ASP A 119 23.46 15.23 -2.61
C ASP A 119 21.98 14.92 -2.43
N VAL A 120 21.63 13.62 -2.51
CA VAL A 120 20.27 13.13 -2.25
C VAL A 120 19.85 13.42 -0.81
N LEU A 121 20.70 13.12 0.19
CA LEU A 121 20.39 13.39 1.59
C LEU A 121 20.26 14.91 1.86
N LYS A 122 21.13 15.74 1.29
CA LYS A 122 21.01 17.21 1.37
C LYS A 122 19.71 17.70 0.74
N PHE A 123 19.36 17.19 -0.45
CA PHE A 123 18.10 17.51 -1.12
C PHE A 123 16.87 17.10 -0.28
N MET A 124 16.98 16.00 0.47
CA MET A 124 15.93 15.51 1.38
C MET A 124 15.91 16.27 2.72
N GLY A 125 16.81 17.24 2.93
CA GLY A 125 16.81 18.11 4.11
C GLY A 125 17.82 17.73 5.20
N ALA A 126 18.84 16.93 4.90
CA ALA A 126 19.91 16.64 5.85
C ALA A 126 20.77 17.91 6.10
N ILE A 127 20.81 18.34 7.36
CA ILE A 127 21.67 19.43 7.81
C ILE A 127 23.06 18.93 8.20
N PRO A 128 24.10 19.77 8.26
CA PRO A 128 25.48 19.36 8.54
C PRO A 128 25.64 18.51 9.82
N SER A 129 24.84 18.80 10.87
CA SER A 129 24.91 18.10 12.15
C SER A 129 24.47 16.63 12.12
N ILE A 130 23.67 16.21 11.13
CA ILE A 130 23.13 14.84 11.02
C ILE A 130 23.62 14.09 9.78
N ILE A 131 24.28 14.78 8.84
CA ILE A 131 24.63 14.20 7.52
C ILE A 131 25.47 12.93 7.63
N GLU A 132 26.45 12.88 8.55
CA GLU A 132 27.30 11.71 8.71
C GLU A 132 26.55 10.51 9.30
N ILE A 133 25.65 10.76 10.24
CA ILE A 133 24.78 9.72 10.81
C ILE A 133 23.80 9.21 9.72
N ALA A 134 23.21 10.14 8.96
CA ALA A 134 22.30 9.83 7.88
C ALA A 134 22.98 9.02 6.77
N LYS A 135 24.23 9.33 6.40
CA LYS A 135 24.99 8.56 5.41
C LYS A 135 25.22 7.12 5.86
N LYS A 136 25.74 6.92 7.08
CA LYS A 136 26.00 5.58 7.62
C LYS A 136 24.74 4.72 7.63
N TYR A 137 23.61 5.29 8.09
CA TYR A 137 22.31 4.63 8.07
C TYR A 137 21.85 4.34 6.64
N ALA A 138 21.87 5.36 5.77
CA ALA A 138 21.29 5.29 4.43
C ALA A 138 22.01 4.29 3.51
N ILE A 139 23.31 4.06 3.66
CA ILE A 139 24.02 3.04 2.88
C ILE A 139 23.39 1.65 3.10
N ILE A 140 23.23 1.24 4.36
CA ILE A 140 22.65 -0.07 4.70
C ILE A 140 21.16 -0.09 4.34
N PHE A 141 20.45 1.01 4.60
CA PHE A 141 19.04 1.16 4.33
C PHE A 141 18.71 1.08 2.83
N ILE A 142 19.52 1.66 1.94
CA ILE A 142 19.38 1.53 0.49
C ILE A 142 19.50 0.07 0.07
N ILE A 143 20.49 -0.67 0.57
CA ILE A 143 20.65 -2.10 0.27
C ILE A 143 19.42 -2.89 0.74
N SER A 144 18.91 -2.58 1.93
CA SER A 144 17.70 -3.20 2.47
C SER A 144 16.46 -2.91 1.60
N THR A 145 16.32 -1.68 1.10
CA THR A 145 15.20 -1.29 0.24
C THR A 145 15.28 -1.89 -1.18
N MET A 146 16.48 -2.14 -1.70
CA MET A 146 16.67 -2.94 -2.92
C MET A 146 16.07 -4.35 -2.76
N VAL A 147 16.36 -5.01 -1.63
CA VAL A 147 15.78 -6.32 -1.30
C VAL A 147 14.27 -6.22 -1.09
N SER A 148 13.81 -5.15 -0.44
CA SER A 148 12.38 -4.87 -0.23
C SER A 148 11.60 -4.75 -1.54
N THR A 149 12.19 -4.18 -2.59
CA THR A 149 11.58 -4.11 -3.93
C THR A 149 11.23 -5.51 -4.45
N ALA A 150 12.16 -6.46 -4.31
CA ALA A 150 11.93 -7.85 -4.68
C ALA A 150 10.81 -8.49 -3.83
N ASN A 151 10.78 -8.21 -2.52
CA ASN A 151 9.74 -8.69 -1.61
C ASN A 151 8.35 -8.16 -1.96
N VAL A 152 8.23 -6.87 -2.23
CA VAL A 152 6.96 -6.24 -2.65
C VAL A 152 6.47 -6.86 -3.95
N THR A 153 7.36 -7.05 -4.92
CA THR A 153 7.02 -7.71 -6.20
C THR A 153 6.60 -9.16 -5.97
N ALA A 154 7.40 -9.97 -5.29
CA ALA A 154 7.12 -11.37 -5.00
C ALA A 154 5.82 -11.57 -4.23
N GLY A 155 5.55 -10.71 -3.24
CA GLY A 155 4.31 -10.72 -2.46
C GLY A 155 3.07 -10.51 -3.33
N ASN A 156 3.10 -9.53 -4.22
CA ASN A 156 2.00 -9.27 -5.16
C ASN A 156 1.82 -10.43 -6.17
N LEU A 157 2.91 -11.01 -6.69
CA LEU A 157 2.86 -12.19 -7.56
C LEU A 157 2.28 -13.43 -6.83
N ALA A 158 2.61 -13.61 -5.55
CA ALA A 158 2.02 -14.68 -4.75
C ALA A 158 0.51 -14.47 -4.55
N VAL A 159 0.08 -13.25 -4.25
CA VAL A 159 -1.35 -12.92 -4.10
C VAL A 159 -2.10 -13.09 -5.41
N ALA A 160 -1.51 -12.71 -6.54
CA ALA A 160 -2.12 -12.81 -7.87
C ALA A 160 -2.52 -14.25 -8.26
N GLN A 161 -1.82 -15.26 -7.75
CA GLN A 161 -2.16 -16.69 -7.94
C GLN A 161 -3.00 -17.28 -6.79
N GLY A 162 -3.58 -16.45 -5.92
CA GLY A 162 -4.42 -16.89 -4.79
C GLY A 162 -3.65 -17.31 -3.53
N ALA A 163 -2.34 -17.04 -3.43
CA ALA A 163 -1.51 -17.45 -2.31
C ALA A 163 -1.34 -16.37 -1.22
N ALA A 164 -2.41 -15.65 -0.87
CA ALA A 164 -2.40 -14.58 0.13
C ALA A 164 -1.82 -15.00 1.49
N LYS A 165 -2.04 -16.26 1.91
CA LYS A 165 -1.47 -16.81 3.16
C LYS A 165 0.05 -16.90 3.13
N VAL A 166 0.68 -17.07 1.95
CA VAL A 166 2.14 -17.08 1.83
C VAL A 166 2.68 -15.67 2.04
N SER A 167 2.04 -14.68 1.44
CA SER A 167 2.40 -13.27 1.64
C SER A 167 2.25 -12.87 3.11
N LEU A 168 1.17 -13.29 3.78
CA LEU A 168 0.99 -13.08 5.22
C LEU A 168 2.13 -13.70 6.04
N LYS A 169 2.45 -14.98 5.81
CA LYS A 169 3.52 -15.66 6.56
C LYS A 169 4.88 -14.97 6.38
N ALA A 170 5.22 -14.61 5.14
CA ALA A 170 6.46 -13.92 4.85
C ALA A 170 6.53 -12.56 5.58
N MET A 171 5.42 -11.80 5.56
CA MET A 171 5.31 -10.51 6.26
C MET A 171 5.43 -10.67 7.77
N ILE A 172 4.72 -11.62 8.39
CA ILE A 172 4.79 -11.88 9.83
C ILE A 172 6.22 -12.21 10.24
N ILE A 173 6.84 -13.17 9.57
CA ILE A 173 8.19 -13.63 9.92
C ILE A 173 9.19 -12.48 9.78
N GLY A 174 9.14 -11.74 8.68
CA GLY A 174 10.02 -10.58 8.48
C GLY A 174 9.81 -9.48 9.52
N SER A 175 8.56 -9.10 9.80
CA SER A 175 8.25 -8.03 10.76
C SER A 175 8.60 -8.43 12.20
N VAL A 176 8.27 -9.65 12.62
CA VAL A 176 8.61 -10.14 13.96
C VAL A 176 10.12 -10.25 14.13
N LEU A 177 10.81 -10.78 13.12
CA LEU A 177 12.28 -10.86 13.16
C LEU A 177 12.91 -9.48 13.30
N ASN A 178 12.41 -8.48 12.55
CA ASN A 178 12.93 -7.12 12.68
C ASN A 178 12.67 -6.54 14.08
N MET A 179 11.44 -6.65 14.61
CA MET A 179 11.12 -6.16 15.96
C MET A 179 11.98 -6.81 17.06
N VAL A 180 12.43 -8.06 16.86
CA VAL A 180 13.33 -8.75 17.79
C VAL A 180 14.76 -8.30 17.60
N LEU A 181 15.22 -8.12 16.37
CA LEU A 181 16.60 -7.75 16.04
C LEU A 181 16.90 -6.27 16.35
N ASP A 182 15.90 -5.37 16.25
CA ASP A 182 16.08 -3.94 16.52
C ASP A 182 16.72 -3.69 17.91
N PRO A 183 16.14 -4.11 19.04
CA PRO A 183 16.74 -3.85 20.34
C PRO A 183 18.11 -4.55 20.53
N ILE A 184 18.32 -5.71 19.91
CA ILE A 184 19.59 -6.44 19.99
C ILE A 184 20.70 -5.65 19.28
N PHE A 185 20.46 -5.17 18.07
CA PHE A 185 21.48 -4.47 17.30
C PHE A 185 21.63 -3.01 17.70
N ILE A 186 20.52 -2.34 18.02
CA ILE A 186 20.53 -0.94 18.42
C ILE A 186 21.25 -0.77 19.77
N TYR A 187 20.80 -1.51 20.80
CA TYR A 187 21.24 -1.34 22.18
C TYR A 187 22.20 -2.45 22.62
N GLY A 188 21.91 -3.72 22.31
CA GLY A 188 22.75 -4.85 22.76
C GLY A 188 24.14 -4.84 22.15
N LEU A 189 24.26 -4.57 20.85
CA LEU A 189 25.54 -4.45 20.14
C LEU A 189 26.03 -2.99 20.02
N ASN A 190 25.30 -2.02 20.58
CA ASN A 190 25.62 -0.59 20.54
C ASN A 190 25.84 -0.02 19.11
N LEU A 191 25.16 -0.56 18.10
CA LEU A 191 25.30 -0.13 16.71
C LEU A 191 24.47 1.12 16.39
N GLY A 192 23.62 1.57 17.32
CA GLY A 192 22.77 2.74 17.14
C GLY A 192 21.86 2.62 15.91
N VAL A 193 21.76 3.70 15.11
CA VAL A 193 20.92 3.72 13.90
C VAL A 193 21.33 2.70 12.84
N ASN A 194 22.62 2.35 12.77
CA ASN A 194 23.10 1.32 11.86
C ASN A 194 22.54 -0.06 12.24
N GLY A 195 22.33 -0.29 13.55
CA GLY A 195 21.70 -1.51 14.07
C GLY A 195 20.30 -1.68 13.52
N ALA A 196 19.48 -0.62 13.52
CA ALA A 196 18.12 -0.63 12.92
C ALA A 196 18.16 -0.96 11.41
N ALA A 197 19.08 -0.34 10.67
CA ALA A 197 19.24 -0.62 9.25
C ALA A 197 19.66 -2.07 8.96
N ILE A 198 20.57 -2.64 9.78
CA ILE A 198 21.02 -4.04 9.65
C ILE A 198 19.88 -4.99 10.00
N ALA A 199 19.13 -4.74 11.08
CA ALA A 199 17.96 -5.54 11.45
C ALA A 199 16.93 -5.57 10.32
N THR A 200 16.65 -4.41 9.71
CA THR A 200 15.77 -4.30 8.55
C THR A 200 16.32 -5.11 7.37
N LEU A 201 17.61 -5.00 7.04
CA LEU A 201 18.22 -5.75 5.94
C LEU A 201 18.09 -7.27 6.14
N ILE A 202 18.44 -7.78 7.31
CA ILE A 202 18.34 -9.21 7.63
C ILE A 202 16.90 -9.68 7.49
N SER A 203 15.95 -8.94 8.02
CA SER A 203 14.53 -9.26 7.97
C SER A 203 13.98 -9.27 6.54
N GLN A 204 14.41 -8.33 5.71
CA GLN A 204 14.06 -8.29 4.29
C GLN A 204 14.67 -9.47 3.52
N VAL A 205 15.90 -9.85 3.81
CA VAL A 205 16.57 -11.01 3.20
C VAL A 205 15.84 -12.31 3.58
N VAL A 206 15.50 -12.50 4.85
CA VAL A 206 14.74 -13.68 5.31
C VAL A 206 13.36 -13.73 4.63
N THR A 207 12.68 -12.60 4.53
CA THR A 207 11.40 -12.49 3.79
C THR A 207 11.55 -12.92 2.34
N LEU A 208 12.62 -12.48 1.66
CA LEU A 208 12.91 -12.87 0.28
C LEU A 208 13.17 -14.38 0.14
N PHE A 209 13.90 -14.97 1.08
CA PHE A 209 14.13 -16.41 1.10
C PHE A 209 12.82 -17.20 1.20
N ILE A 210 11.86 -16.75 2.01
CA ILE A 210 10.54 -17.39 2.10
C ILE A 210 9.83 -17.38 0.74
N TYR A 211 9.88 -16.25 0.02
CA TYR A 211 9.31 -16.17 -1.33
C TYR A 211 10.05 -17.04 -2.33
N ILE A 212 11.39 -17.09 -2.30
CA ILE A 212 12.19 -17.95 -3.19
C ILE A 212 11.84 -19.42 -2.98
N ILE A 213 11.79 -19.88 -1.71
CA ILE A 213 11.40 -21.25 -1.37
C ILE A 213 9.98 -21.54 -1.88
N TYR A 214 9.05 -20.60 -1.69
CA TYR A 214 7.69 -20.75 -2.17
C TYR A 214 7.62 -20.89 -3.70
N PHE A 215 8.25 -20.00 -4.47
CA PHE A 215 8.20 -20.04 -5.93
C PHE A 215 8.95 -21.23 -6.54
N LYS A 216 9.97 -21.76 -5.86
CA LYS A 216 10.64 -23.01 -6.25
C LYS A 216 9.83 -24.25 -5.94
N SER A 217 8.95 -24.20 -4.92
CA SER A 217 8.15 -25.35 -4.48
C SER A 217 7.06 -25.72 -5.50
N GLU A 218 6.57 -26.94 -5.43
CA GLU A 218 5.40 -27.39 -6.21
C GLU A 218 4.09 -26.69 -5.80
N LYS A 219 4.08 -26.07 -4.62
CA LYS A 219 2.93 -25.31 -4.11
C LYS A 219 2.68 -24.02 -4.88
N SER A 220 3.66 -23.51 -5.64
CA SER A 220 3.47 -22.36 -6.52
C SER A 220 2.91 -22.81 -7.87
N TYR A 221 1.81 -22.20 -8.28
CA TYR A 221 1.23 -22.44 -9.60
C TYR A 221 2.05 -21.77 -10.71
N ILE A 222 2.55 -20.56 -10.43
CA ILE A 222 3.46 -19.81 -11.29
C ILE A 222 4.90 -20.26 -11.04
N LYS A 223 5.67 -20.45 -12.12
CA LYS A 223 7.07 -20.84 -12.04
C LYS A 223 7.98 -19.71 -12.51
N LEU A 224 8.78 -19.19 -11.58
CA LEU A 224 9.83 -18.22 -11.90
C LEU A 224 11.08 -18.97 -12.36
N LYS A 225 11.36 -18.97 -13.67
CA LYS A 225 12.55 -19.57 -14.27
C LYS A 225 13.23 -18.55 -15.17
N ILE A 226 14.56 -18.52 -15.17
CA ILE A 226 15.34 -17.63 -16.05
C ILE A 226 14.99 -17.86 -17.52
N SER A 227 14.71 -19.11 -17.92
CA SER A 227 14.27 -19.44 -19.27
C SER A 227 12.95 -18.76 -19.70
N ASN A 228 12.14 -18.32 -18.73
CA ASN A 228 10.90 -17.57 -18.95
C ASN A 228 11.12 -16.06 -18.98
N PHE A 229 12.34 -15.57 -18.77
CA PHE A 229 12.66 -14.16 -18.94
C PHE A 229 12.66 -13.79 -20.42
N LYS A 230 11.49 -13.51 -20.94
CA LYS A 230 11.24 -13.10 -22.31
C LYS A 230 10.59 -11.71 -22.29
N PRO A 231 11.38 -10.64 -22.17
CA PRO A 231 10.87 -9.28 -22.15
C PRO A 231 10.24 -8.94 -23.50
N THR A 232 8.93 -8.74 -23.52
CA THR A 232 8.18 -8.31 -24.70
C THR A 232 7.53 -6.95 -24.43
N ILE A 233 7.39 -6.14 -25.46
CA ILE A 233 6.73 -4.83 -25.38
C ILE A 233 5.30 -4.98 -24.81
N ASN A 234 4.60 -6.05 -25.21
CA ASN A 234 3.24 -6.29 -24.75
C ASN A 234 3.20 -6.60 -23.24
N ALA A 235 4.13 -7.41 -22.72
CA ALA A 235 4.23 -7.69 -21.30
C ALA A 235 4.47 -6.41 -20.48
N TYR A 236 5.44 -5.59 -20.91
CA TYR A 236 5.71 -4.31 -20.25
C TYR A 236 4.53 -3.33 -20.34
N LYS A 237 3.89 -3.24 -21.49
CA LYS A 237 2.70 -2.39 -21.69
C LYS A 237 1.60 -2.75 -20.71
N GLU A 238 1.28 -4.02 -20.55
CA GLU A 238 0.23 -4.48 -19.62
C GLU A 238 0.63 -4.32 -18.14
N ILE A 239 1.91 -4.55 -17.79
CA ILE A 239 2.44 -4.35 -16.44
C ILE A 239 2.41 -2.85 -16.09
N LEU A 240 3.01 -2.02 -16.93
CA LEU A 240 3.19 -0.58 -16.66
C LEU A 240 1.86 0.18 -16.68
N LYS A 241 0.91 -0.24 -17.51
CA LYS A 241 -0.45 0.31 -17.53
C LYS A 241 -1.05 0.43 -16.12
N VAL A 242 -1.05 -0.66 -15.37
CA VAL A 242 -1.60 -0.71 -14.00
C VAL A 242 -0.55 -0.24 -12.99
N GLY A 243 0.71 -0.62 -13.20
CA GLY A 243 1.80 -0.34 -12.29
C GLY A 243 2.08 1.16 -12.09
N ILE A 244 2.07 1.94 -13.17
CA ILE A 244 2.26 3.40 -13.09
C ILE A 244 1.15 4.05 -12.26
N SER A 245 -0.10 3.58 -12.37
CA SER A 245 -1.19 4.08 -11.55
C SER A 245 -0.95 3.86 -10.05
N MET A 246 -0.35 2.71 -9.69
CA MET A 246 0.01 2.40 -8.30
C MET A 246 1.19 3.25 -7.81
N PHE A 247 2.17 3.49 -8.66
CA PHE A 247 3.29 4.37 -8.35
C PHE A 247 2.82 5.81 -8.11
N LEU A 248 1.99 6.33 -9.01
CA LEU A 248 1.42 7.67 -8.87
C LEU A 248 0.56 7.80 -7.61
N LEU A 249 -0.25 6.79 -7.28
CA LEU A 249 -1.00 6.78 -6.03
C LEU A 249 -0.09 6.93 -4.81
N GLN A 250 1.06 6.24 -4.79
CA GLN A 250 2.03 6.33 -3.70
C GLN A 250 2.62 7.74 -3.59
N ILE A 251 3.01 8.33 -4.72
CA ILE A 251 3.54 9.71 -4.77
C ILE A 251 2.49 10.71 -4.27
N PHE A 252 1.28 10.66 -4.82
CA PHE A 252 0.23 11.59 -4.43
C PHE A 252 -0.17 11.43 -2.95
N SER A 253 -0.19 10.22 -2.43
CA SER A 253 -0.43 9.98 -1.00
C SER A 253 0.63 10.65 -0.12
N SER A 254 1.91 10.56 -0.50
CA SER A 254 3.01 11.20 0.21
C SER A 254 2.93 12.72 0.15
N ILE A 255 2.66 13.28 -1.04
CA ILE A 255 2.48 14.73 -1.22
C ILE A 255 1.30 15.24 -0.39
N SER A 256 0.18 14.53 -0.40
CA SER A 256 -1.01 14.91 0.37
C SER A 256 -0.76 14.93 1.86
N MET A 257 -0.07 13.92 2.38
CA MET A 257 0.28 13.83 3.80
C MET A 257 1.21 14.98 4.21
N SER A 258 2.20 15.30 3.38
CA SER A 258 3.09 16.44 3.57
C SER A 258 2.32 17.78 3.52
N LYS A 259 1.37 17.93 2.59
CA LYS A 259 0.55 19.15 2.48
C LYS A 259 -0.39 19.34 3.67
N ILE A 260 -0.99 18.29 4.21
CA ILE A 260 -1.78 18.37 5.44
C ILE A 260 -0.91 18.92 6.58
N SER A 261 0.27 18.33 6.79
CA SER A 261 1.20 18.77 7.85
C SER A 261 1.66 20.20 7.65
N SER A 262 2.05 20.57 6.43
CA SER A 262 2.51 21.92 6.12
C SER A 262 1.37 22.97 6.16
N SER A 263 0.13 22.59 5.87
CA SER A 263 -1.01 23.49 6.03
C SER A 263 -1.39 23.66 7.51
N ALA A 264 -1.28 22.59 8.30
CA ALA A 264 -1.53 22.65 9.74
C ALA A 264 -0.47 23.49 10.47
N SER A 265 0.80 23.53 10.00
CA SER A 265 1.87 24.28 10.65
C SER A 265 1.64 25.80 10.68
N LEU A 266 0.82 26.31 9.78
CA LEU A 266 0.41 27.73 9.78
C LEU A 266 -0.46 28.12 10.97
N TYR A 267 -1.01 27.13 11.71
CA TYR A 267 -1.92 27.31 12.85
C TYR A 267 -1.30 26.88 14.18
N GLY A 268 0.02 26.66 14.22
CA GLY A 268 0.79 26.35 15.41
C GLY A 268 1.08 24.87 15.63
N GLU A 269 1.88 24.59 16.66
CA GLU A 269 2.37 23.24 16.98
C GLU A 269 1.25 22.28 17.38
N ASP A 270 0.24 22.77 18.08
CA ASP A 270 -0.92 21.98 18.51
C ASP A 270 -1.72 21.47 17.30
N ALA A 271 -1.83 22.26 16.23
CA ALA A 271 -2.51 21.85 15.02
C ALA A 271 -1.71 20.76 14.25
N ILE A 272 -0.38 20.85 14.22
CA ILE A 272 0.48 19.81 13.63
C ILE A 272 0.31 18.51 14.43
N ALA A 273 0.40 18.58 15.74
CA ALA A 273 0.26 17.42 16.62
C ALA A 273 -1.12 16.76 16.47
N ALA A 274 -2.18 17.56 16.47
CA ALA A 274 -3.55 17.10 16.30
C ALA A 274 -3.74 16.38 14.95
N MET A 275 -3.36 17.01 13.83
CA MET A 275 -3.47 16.41 12.50
C MET A 275 -2.60 15.17 12.35
N GLY A 276 -1.42 15.14 12.96
CA GLY A 276 -0.52 13.98 12.95
C GLY A 276 -1.15 12.75 13.62
N ILE A 277 -1.81 12.92 14.77
CA ILE A 277 -2.50 11.84 15.47
C ILE A 277 -3.72 11.38 14.68
N VAL A 278 -4.53 12.31 14.18
CA VAL A 278 -5.70 12.01 13.35
C VAL A 278 -5.32 11.19 12.12
N LEU A 279 -4.26 11.59 11.41
CA LEU A 279 -3.78 10.85 10.24
C LEU A 279 -3.36 9.42 10.59
N ARG A 280 -2.70 9.20 11.72
CA ARG A 280 -2.31 7.84 12.18
C ARG A 280 -3.53 6.97 12.42
N ILE A 281 -4.55 7.47 13.09
CA ILE A 281 -5.79 6.73 13.39
C ILE A 281 -6.55 6.41 12.10
N VAL A 282 -6.72 7.37 11.19
CA VAL A 282 -7.41 7.17 9.91
C VAL A 282 -6.63 6.18 9.03
N THR A 283 -5.30 6.21 9.05
CA THR A 283 -4.45 5.28 8.28
C THR A 283 -4.64 3.82 8.70
N LEU A 284 -4.93 3.54 9.98
CA LEU A 284 -5.23 2.17 10.42
C LEU A 284 -6.46 1.60 9.68
N GLY A 285 -7.56 2.37 9.62
CA GLY A 285 -8.74 1.97 8.86
C GLY A 285 -8.47 1.84 7.36
N THR A 286 -7.69 2.76 6.80
CA THR A 286 -7.27 2.72 5.40
C THR A 286 -6.48 1.45 5.08
N ASN A 287 -5.58 1.01 5.97
CA ASN A 287 -4.81 -0.23 5.82
C ASN A 287 -5.71 -1.48 5.77
N VAL A 288 -6.80 -1.50 6.57
CA VAL A 288 -7.79 -2.58 6.50
C VAL A 288 -8.45 -2.63 5.13
N VAL A 289 -8.90 -1.47 4.62
CA VAL A 289 -9.52 -1.39 3.28
C VAL A 289 -8.53 -1.82 2.19
N PHE A 290 -7.32 -1.30 2.19
CA PHE A 290 -6.27 -1.68 1.23
C PHE A 290 -5.95 -3.18 1.28
N GLY A 291 -5.83 -3.74 2.49
CA GLY A 291 -5.59 -5.17 2.67
C GLY A 291 -6.71 -6.00 2.04
N TYR A 292 -7.97 -5.64 2.31
CA TYR A 292 -9.12 -6.35 1.76
C TYR A 292 -9.20 -6.23 0.22
N MET A 293 -8.88 -5.05 -0.34
CA MET A 293 -8.84 -4.84 -1.78
C MET A 293 -7.74 -5.67 -2.48
N LYS A 294 -6.59 -5.90 -1.83
CA LYS A 294 -5.58 -6.85 -2.34
C LYS A 294 -6.12 -8.27 -2.49
N GLY A 295 -7.12 -8.66 -1.70
CA GLY A 295 -7.83 -9.94 -1.87
C GLY A 295 -8.84 -9.92 -3.01
N LEU A 296 -9.53 -8.80 -3.22
CA LEU A 296 -10.46 -8.64 -4.35
C LEU A 296 -9.74 -8.67 -5.71
N GLN A 297 -8.58 -8.05 -5.80
CA GLN A 297 -7.84 -7.89 -7.06
C GLN A 297 -7.63 -9.20 -7.82
N PRO A 298 -7.05 -10.28 -7.23
CA PRO A 298 -6.88 -11.54 -7.96
C PRO A 298 -8.20 -12.23 -8.27
N LEU A 299 -9.20 -12.17 -7.38
CA LEU A 299 -10.51 -12.76 -7.62
C LEU A 299 -11.24 -12.10 -8.79
N ALA A 300 -11.23 -10.76 -8.83
CA ALA A 300 -11.85 -9.99 -9.90
C ALA A 300 -11.12 -10.19 -11.24
N GLY A 301 -9.78 -10.12 -11.23
CA GLY A 301 -8.96 -10.32 -12.43
C GLY A 301 -9.14 -11.72 -13.01
N PHE A 302 -9.13 -12.75 -12.18
CA PHE A 302 -9.35 -14.14 -12.59
C PHE A 302 -10.73 -14.32 -13.25
N ASN A 303 -11.81 -13.91 -12.59
CA ASN A 303 -13.16 -14.10 -13.12
C ASN A 303 -13.42 -13.25 -14.37
N TYR A 304 -12.78 -12.07 -14.47
CA TYR A 304 -12.84 -11.27 -15.69
C TYR A 304 -12.11 -11.97 -16.85
N GLY A 305 -10.92 -12.55 -16.60
CA GLY A 305 -10.16 -13.32 -17.59
C GLY A 305 -10.86 -14.60 -18.02
N ALA A 306 -11.55 -15.27 -17.09
CA ALA A 306 -12.38 -16.45 -17.34
C ALA A 306 -13.74 -16.13 -18.01
N LYS A 307 -14.05 -14.85 -18.26
CA LYS A 307 -15.35 -14.36 -18.73
C LYS A 307 -16.53 -14.75 -17.82
N ASN A 308 -16.28 -15.13 -16.57
CA ASN A 308 -17.31 -15.46 -15.59
C ASN A 308 -17.88 -14.18 -14.95
N TYR A 309 -18.64 -13.42 -15.72
CA TYR A 309 -19.18 -12.13 -15.31
C TYR A 309 -20.22 -12.25 -14.19
N LYS A 310 -20.95 -13.38 -14.11
CA LYS A 310 -21.89 -13.65 -13.01
C LYS A 310 -21.16 -13.67 -11.66
N ARG A 311 -20.09 -14.45 -11.59
CA ARG A 311 -19.26 -14.58 -10.38
C ARG A 311 -18.52 -13.29 -10.05
N LEU A 312 -18.08 -12.55 -11.08
CA LEU A 312 -17.49 -11.22 -10.91
C LEU A 312 -18.47 -10.22 -10.29
N ASN A 313 -19.72 -10.19 -10.77
CA ASN A 313 -20.76 -9.33 -10.19
C ASN A 313 -21.08 -9.69 -8.74
N GLU A 314 -21.10 -10.99 -8.40
CA GLU A 314 -21.27 -11.45 -7.04
C GLU A 314 -20.09 -10.99 -6.15
N ALA A 315 -18.84 -11.10 -6.65
CA ALA A 315 -17.66 -10.64 -5.93
C ALA A 315 -17.71 -9.13 -5.63
N ILE A 316 -18.16 -8.32 -6.59
CA ILE A 316 -18.34 -6.87 -6.40
C ILE A 316 -19.37 -6.59 -5.31
N ARG A 317 -20.56 -7.25 -5.37
CA ARG A 317 -21.63 -7.04 -4.39
C ARG A 317 -21.18 -7.45 -2.98
N CYS A 318 -20.58 -8.62 -2.85
CA CYS A 318 -20.06 -9.11 -1.56
C CYS A 318 -18.97 -8.18 -1.02
N CYS A 319 -18.03 -7.75 -1.87
CA CYS A 319 -16.97 -6.83 -1.48
C CYS A 319 -17.54 -5.51 -0.95
N ILE A 320 -18.41 -4.86 -1.71
CA ILE A 320 -19.03 -3.59 -1.31
C ILE A 320 -19.80 -3.75 0.01
N LYS A 321 -20.54 -4.86 0.17
CA LYS A 321 -21.30 -5.12 1.40
C LYS A 321 -20.39 -5.18 2.62
N TYR A 322 -19.35 -6.01 2.58
CA TYR A 322 -18.48 -6.21 3.75
C TYR A 322 -17.59 -5.01 4.05
N ILE A 323 -17.01 -4.40 3.00
CA ILE A 323 -16.10 -3.29 3.21
C ILE A 323 -16.83 -2.01 3.63
N ASN A 324 -18.02 -1.75 3.07
CA ASN A 324 -18.81 -0.60 3.51
C ASN A 324 -19.38 -0.80 4.92
N LEU A 325 -19.72 -2.04 5.29
CA LEU A 325 -20.08 -2.35 6.69
C LEU A 325 -18.91 -2.06 7.64
N PHE A 326 -17.68 -2.49 7.27
CA PHE A 326 -16.49 -2.13 8.04
C PHE A 326 -16.31 -0.62 8.12
N CYS A 327 -16.38 0.10 6.98
CA CYS A 327 -16.22 1.56 6.96
C CYS A 327 -17.28 2.27 7.81
N LEU A 328 -18.53 1.79 7.79
CA LEU A 328 -19.62 2.32 8.62
C LEU A 328 -19.32 2.12 10.11
N VAL A 329 -19.00 0.90 10.52
CA VAL A 329 -18.68 0.58 11.91
C VAL A 329 -17.46 1.39 12.38
N TRP A 330 -16.41 1.47 11.58
CA TRP A 330 -15.20 2.24 11.85
C TRP A 330 -15.50 3.73 12.04
N THR A 331 -16.33 4.30 11.14
CA THR A 331 -16.77 5.70 11.22
C THR A 331 -17.56 5.95 12.52
N ILE A 332 -18.53 5.10 12.84
CA ILE A 332 -19.36 5.26 14.06
C ILE A 332 -18.50 5.18 15.30
N LEU A 333 -17.61 4.18 15.39
CA LEU A 333 -16.72 4.01 16.54
C LEU A 333 -15.81 5.23 16.73
N LEU A 334 -15.13 5.68 15.68
CA LEU A 334 -14.22 6.81 15.75
C LEU A 334 -14.97 8.14 15.98
N TYR A 335 -16.18 8.30 15.46
CA TYR A 335 -16.97 9.52 15.65
C TYR A 335 -17.48 9.67 17.09
N ILE A 336 -18.00 8.58 17.66
CA ILE A 336 -18.54 8.57 19.03
C ILE A 336 -17.42 8.63 20.07
N PHE A 337 -16.42 7.76 19.93
CA PHE A 337 -15.34 7.61 20.90
C PHE A 337 -14.11 8.49 20.61
N ALA A 338 -14.23 9.51 19.74
CA ALA A 338 -13.12 10.40 19.39
C ALA A 338 -12.39 10.97 20.60
N PRO A 339 -13.05 11.54 21.62
CA PRO A 339 -12.35 12.08 22.80
C PRO A 339 -11.56 11.00 23.55
N ASN A 340 -12.18 9.83 23.78
CA ASN A 340 -11.56 8.72 24.52
C ASN A 340 -10.35 8.13 23.79
N ILE A 341 -10.46 7.97 22.46
CA ILE A 341 -9.36 7.42 21.63
C ILE A 341 -8.19 8.40 21.59
N LEU A 342 -8.48 9.69 21.42
CA LEU A 342 -7.44 10.71 21.35
C LEU A 342 -6.76 10.96 22.72
N SER A 343 -7.46 10.80 23.84
CA SER A 343 -6.87 10.94 25.17
C SER A 343 -5.82 9.87 25.49
N ILE A 344 -5.87 8.69 24.83
CA ILE A 344 -4.85 7.63 24.96
C ILE A 344 -3.46 8.13 24.53
N PHE A 345 -3.40 9.12 23.65
CA PHE A 345 -2.13 9.68 23.17
C PHE A 345 -1.47 10.66 24.15
N GLY A 346 -2.08 10.92 25.31
CA GLY A 346 -1.50 11.74 26.38
C GLY A 346 -1.28 13.21 25.99
N THR A 347 -2.04 13.72 25.03
CA THR A 347 -1.92 15.10 24.52
C THR A 347 -2.67 16.09 25.40
N GLY A 348 -2.15 17.34 25.48
CA GLY A 348 -2.79 18.42 26.22
C GLY A 348 -4.18 18.79 25.71
N GLU A 349 -4.94 19.52 26.56
CA GLU A 349 -6.31 19.94 26.21
C GLU A 349 -6.39 20.78 24.93
N SER A 350 -5.37 21.60 24.63
CA SER A 350 -5.27 22.42 23.40
C SER A 350 -5.25 21.57 22.15
N VAL A 351 -4.48 20.47 22.14
CA VAL A 351 -4.41 19.53 21.05
C VAL A 351 -5.73 18.78 20.88
N LEU A 352 -6.36 18.34 21.97
CA LEU A 352 -7.65 17.63 21.95
C LEU A 352 -8.78 18.50 21.36
N LYS A 353 -8.80 19.81 21.66
CA LYS A 353 -9.78 20.76 21.08
C LYS A 353 -9.73 20.80 19.56
N ILE A 354 -8.56 20.57 18.95
CA ILE A 354 -8.38 20.52 17.50
C ILE A 354 -8.57 19.09 16.98
N ALA A 355 -8.00 18.09 17.65
CA ALA A 355 -7.98 16.72 17.19
C ALA A 355 -9.36 16.06 17.15
N VAL A 356 -10.25 16.36 18.12
CA VAL A 356 -11.61 15.76 18.17
C VAL A 356 -12.44 16.16 16.95
N PRO A 357 -12.64 17.45 16.63
CA PRO A 357 -13.34 17.83 15.41
C PRO A 357 -12.62 17.36 14.16
N ALA A 358 -11.28 17.35 14.13
CA ALA A 358 -10.50 16.87 12.99
C ALA A 358 -10.69 15.36 12.74
N LEU A 359 -10.71 14.54 13.79
CA LEU A 359 -10.97 13.10 13.65
C LEU A 359 -12.39 12.86 13.15
N ARG A 360 -13.40 13.54 13.73
CA ARG A 360 -14.78 13.44 13.30
C ARG A 360 -14.97 13.83 11.84
N ALA A 361 -14.38 14.94 11.41
CA ALA A 361 -14.40 15.38 10.01
C ALA A 361 -13.70 14.37 9.08
N GLY A 362 -12.53 13.87 9.48
CA GLY A 362 -11.75 12.91 8.68
C GLY A 362 -12.43 11.56 8.48
N VAL A 363 -13.32 11.14 9.42
CA VAL A 363 -13.99 9.84 9.30
C VAL A 363 -15.41 9.92 8.74
N ILE A 364 -16.05 11.09 8.70
CA ILE A 364 -17.45 11.20 8.27
C ILE A 364 -17.68 10.66 6.84
N MET A 365 -16.75 10.92 5.93
CA MET A 365 -16.82 10.44 4.55
C MET A 365 -16.10 9.09 4.35
N PHE A 366 -15.44 8.56 5.39
CA PHE A 366 -14.81 7.24 5.33
C PHE A 366 -15.80 6.11 5.04
N ILE A 367 -17.08 6.32 5.34
CA ILE A 367 -18.18 5.42 5.00
C ILE A 367 -18.24 5.11 3.49
N THR A 368 -17.85 6.06 2.64
CA THR A 368 -17.85 5.89 1.18
C THR A 368 -16.55 5.35 0.63
N PHE A 369 -15.51 5.27 1.46
CA PHE A 369 -14.15 4.86 1.05
C PHE A 369 -14.12 3.44 0.48
N GLY A 370 -14.85 2.51 1.10
CA GLY A 370 -14.96 1.14 0.61
C GLY A 370 -15.55 1.07 -0.79
N PHE A 371 -16.55 1.89 -1.10
CA PHE A 371 -17.16 2.00 -2.43
C PHE A 371 -16.15 2.52 -3.46
N GLN A 372 -15.48 3.62 -3.19
CA GLN A 372 -14.49 4.23 -4.10
C GLN A 372 -13.37 3.23 -4.43
N PHE A 373 -12.77 2.60 -3.41
CA PHE A 373 -11.67 1.67 -3.59
C PHE A 373 -12.08 0.36 -4.27
N THR A 374 -13.30 -0.13 -4.06
CA THR A 374 -13.80 -1.31 -4.76
C THR A 374 -13.82 -1.08 -6.27
N TYR A 375 -14.36 0.05 -6.74
CA TYR A 375 -14.43 0.32 -8.18
C TYR A 375 -13.06 0.65 -8.78
N SER A 376 -12.22 1.38 -8.07
CA SER A 376 -10.84 1.61 -8.49
C SER A 376 -10.08 0.28 -8.68
N THR A 377 -10.10 -0.59 -7.67
CA THR A 377 -9.47 -1.92 -7.72
C THR A 377 -10.06 -2.80 -8.81
N LEU A 378 -11.37 -2.75 -9.01
CA LEU A 378 -12.05 -3.50 -10.06
C LEU A 378 -11.56 -3.11 -11.47
N TYR A 379 -11.51 -1.82 -11.77
CA TYR A 379 -11.01 -1.33 -13.06
C TYR A 379 -9.56 -1.73 -13.30
N LEU A 380 -8.71 -1.62 -12.27
CA LEU A 380 -7.30 -2.05 -12.34
C LEU A 380 -7.20 -3.58 -12.54
N SER A 381 -8.05 -4.36 -11.89
CA SER A 381 -8.09 -5.83 -12.04
C SER A 381 -8.51 -6.25 -13.45
N MET A 382 -9.42 -5.50 -14.07
CA MET A 382 -9.83 -5.71 -15.47
C MET A 382 -8.79 -5.22 -16.50
N GLY A 383 -7.70 -4.59 -16.07
CA GLY A 383 -6.70 -3.96 -16.93
C GLY A 383 -7.12 -2.64 -17.56
N LYS A 384 -8.23 -2.05 -17.11
CA LYS A 384 -8.70 -0.72 -17.53
C LYS A 384 -7.99 0.36 -16.72
N ALA A 385 -6.70 0.48 -16.94
CA ALA A 385 -5.80 1.24 -16.09
C ALA A 385 -6.08 2.75 -16.04
N LEU A 386 -6.52 3.35 -17.16
CA LEU A 386 -6.86 4.78 -17.19
C LEU A 386 -8.01 5.11 -16.22
N ALA A 387 -9.09 4.34 -16.25
CA ALA A 387 -10.23 4.54 -15.37
C ALA A 387 -9.87 4.19 -13.90
N GLY A 388 -9.21 3.04 -13.68
CA GLY A 388 -8.82 2.62 -12.34
C GLY A 388 -7.75 3.52 -11.73
N GLY A 389 -6.76 3.93 -12.52
CA GLY A 389 -5.72 4.88 -12.11
C GLY A 389 -6.27 6.26 -11.79
N PHE A 390 -7.14 6.79 -12.64
CA PHE A 390 -7.84 8.06 -12.40
C PHE A 390 -8.59 8.01 -11.07
N LEU A 391 -9.44 7.01 -10.84
CA LEU A 391 -10.18 6.86 -9.59
C LEU A 391 -9.25 6.71 -8.38
N SER A 392 -8.13 5.98 -8.52
CA SER A 392 -7.15 5.83 -7.44
C SER A 392 -6.49 7.15 -7.06
N ILE A 393 -6.16 7.99 -8.05
CA ILE A 393 -5.41 9.23 -7.86
C ILE A 393 -6.36 10.38 -7.47
N CYS A 394 -7.64 10.34 -7.85
CA CYS A 394 -8.59 11.41 -7.53
C CYS A 394 -8.58 11.78 -6.06
N ARG A 395 -8.70 10.80 -5.19
CA ARG A 395 -8.84 11.00 -3.74
C ARG A 395 -7.63 11.69 -3.10
N GLN A 396 -6.43 11.33 -3.49
CA GLN A 396 -5.19 11.82 -2.86
C GLN A 396 -4.43 12.83 -3.73
N GLY A 397 -4.79 12.96 -4.99
CA GLY A 397 -4.08 13.84 -5.93
C GLY A 397 -4.99 14.89 -6.53
N ILE A 398 -5.66 14.52 -7.62
CA ILE A 398 -6.36 15.46 -8.52
C ILE A 398 -7.41 16.31 -7.79
N ILE A 399 -8.15 15.73 -6.85
CA ILE A 399 -9.20 16.44 -6.10
C ILE A 399 -8.65 17.00 -4.80
N PHE A 400 -7.90 16.21 -4.04
CA PHE A 400 -7.44 16.64 -2.72
C PHE A 400 -6.46 17.82 -2.76
N LEU A 401 -5.47 17.80 -3.67
CA LEU A 401 -4.45 18.87 -3.67
C LEU A 401 -5.01 20.26 -3.93
N PRO A 402 -5.91 20.49 -4.90
CA PRO A 402 -6.56 21.79 -5.02
C PRO A 402 -7.36 22.18 -3.77
N ILE A 403 -8.06 21.23 -3.15
CA ILE A 403 -8.89 21.50 -1.98
C ILE A 403 -8.04 21.91 -0.78
N ILE A 404 -6.96 21.20 -0.47
CA ILE A 404 -6.07 21.53 0.66
C ILE A 404 -5.31 22.84 0.45
N LEU A 405 -5.18 23.32 -0.79
CA LEU A 405 -4.57 24.61 -1.10
C LEU A 405 -5.58 25.77 -1.05
N LEU A 406 -6.87 25.52 -1.31
CA LEU A 406 -7.91 26.54 -1.41
C LEU A 406 -8.72 26.67 -0.11
N LEU A 407 -9.17 25.57 0.47
CA LEU A 407 -10.06 25.58 1.63
C LEU A 407 -9.46 26.28 2.86
N PRO A 408 -8.18 26.09 3.21
CA PRO A 408 -7.57 26.78 4.34
C PRO A 408 -7.48 28.30 4.16
N LYS A 409 -7.42 28.80 2.92
CA LYS A 409 -7.43 30.25 2.65
C LYS A 409 -8.77 30.89 2.97
N ILE A 410 -9.86 30.12 2.88
CA ILE A 410 -11.25 30.60 3.07
C ILE A 410 -11.69 30.35 4.51
N PHE A 411 -11.41 29.16 5.05
CA PHE A 411 -11.94 28.68 6.32
C PHE A 411 -10.87 28.48 7.40
N GLY A 412 -9.63 28.93 7.18
CA GLY A 412 -8.55 28.75 8.16
C GLY A 412 -8.29 27.29 8.51
N LEU A 413 -8.06 27.00 9.77
CA LEU A 413 -7.81 25.64 10.29
C LEU A 413 -8.95 24.67 9.96
N ASN A 414 -10.19 25.13 9.98
CA ASN A 414 -11.33 24.30 9.59
C ASN A 414 -11.21 23.85 8.12
N GLY A 415 -10.65 24.70 7.26
CA GLY A 415 -10.34 24.33 5.87
C GLY A 415 -9.37 23.15 5.78
N VAL A 416 -8.34 23.09 6.63
CA VAL A 416 -7.42 21.93 6.71
C VAL A 416 -8.18 20.69 7.20
N ILE A 417 -8.95 20.83 8.27
CA ILE A 417 -9.72 19.74 8.91
C ILE A 417 -10.69 19.08 7.95
N TYR A 418 -11.45 19.85 7.17
CA TYR A 418 -12.48 19.33 6.27
C TYR A 418 -11.99 19.00 4.86
N SER A 419 -10.75 19.34 4.49
CA SER A 419 -10.21 19.12 3.14
C SER A 419 -10.34 17.69 2.66
N GLN A 420 -10.03 16.70 3.51
CA GLN A 420 -10.14 15.27 3.14
C GLN A 420 -11.61 14.85 2.95
N ALA A 421 -12.52 15.30 3.83
CA ALA A 421 -13.94 14.98 3.72
C ALA A 421 -14.56 15.51 2.42
N VAL A 422 -14.22 16.75 2.05
CA VAL A 422 -14.68 17.36 0.78
C VAL A 422 -14.12 16.61 -0.43
N ALA A 423 -12.83 16.24 -0.40
CA ALA A 423 -12.21 15.46 -1.47
C ALA A 423 -12.87 14.08 -1.61
N ASP A 424 -13.16 13.42 -0.50
CA ASP A 424 -13.82 12.11 -0.47
C ASP A 424 -15.28 12.19 -1.00
N LEU A 425 -16.02 13.24 -0.68
CA LEU A 425 -17.35 13.48 -1.20
C LEU A 425 -17.32 13.63 -2.74
N ILE A 426 -16.47 14.51 -3.24
CA ILE A 426 -16.34 14.75 -4.69
C ILE A 426 -15.90 13.46 -5.41
N THR A 427 -14.90 12.76 -4.85
CA THR A 427 -14.42 11.48 -5.42
C THR A 427 -15.52 10.42 -5.44
N THR A 428 -16.39 10.39 -4.41
CA THR A 428 -17.56 9.50 -4.39
C THR A 428 -18.51 9.80 -5.54
N ILE A 429 -18.84 11.07 -5.72
CA ILE A 429 -19.72 11.53 -6.82
C ILE A 429 -19.12 11.14 -8.18
N ILE A 430 -17.82 11.36 -8.36
CA ILE A 430 -17.12 10.97 -9.60
C ILE A 430 -17.13 9.44 -9.79
N THR A 431 -17.06 8.65 -8.72
CA THR A 431 -17.07 7.19 -8.83
C THR A 431 -18.40 6.60 -9.25
N ILE A 432 -19.53 7.28 -9.00
CA ILE A 432 -20.89 6.78 -9.33
C ILE A 432 -21.07 6.47 -10.83
N PRO A 433 -20.76 7.37 -11.78
CA PRO A 433 -20.87 7.07 -13.22
C PRO A 433 -20.05 5.85 -13.63
N PHE A 434 -18.82 5.71 -13.11
CA PHE A 434 -17.96 4.54 -13.37
C PHE A 434 -18.59 3.25 -12.82
N ALA A 435 -19.21 3.32 -11.64
CA ALA A 435 -19.91 2.19 -11.05
C ALA A 435 -21.10 1.74 -11.90
N ILE A 436 -21.87 2.69 -12.44
CA ILE A 436 -23.02 2.41 -13.31
C ILE A 436 -22.54 1.80 -14.64
N ASP A 437 -21.52 2.40 -15.28
CA ASP A 437 -20.98 1.92 -16.56
C ASP A 437 -20.50 0.47 -16.47
N VAL A 438 -19.67 0.17 -15.46
CA VAL A 438 -19.14 -1.19 -15.31
C VAL A 438 -20.24 -2.21 -15.00
N ARG A 439 -21.21 -1.85 -14.16
CA ARG A 439 -22.34 -2.74 -13.86
C ARG A 439 -23.19 -3.01 -15.08
N LYS A 440 -23.45 -2.00 -15.92
CA LYS A 440 -24.18 -2.15 -17.17
C LYS A 440 -23.44 -3.09 -18.13
N LYS A 441 -22.14 -2.88 -18.34
CA LYS A 441 -21.30 -3.73 -19.19
C LYS A 441 -21.24 -5.19 -18.72
N LEU A 442 -21.12 -5.41 -17.42
CA LEU A 442 -21.08 -6.76 -16.87
C LEU A 442 -22.43 -7.48 -16.95
N ARG A 443 -23.56 -6.74 -16.88
CA ARG A 443 -24.89 -7.33 -17.06
C ARG A 443 -25.14 -7.72 -18.52
N LEU A 444 -24.81 -6.87 -19.47
CA LEU A 444 -24.92 -7.17 -20.90
C LEU A 444 -24.14 -8.44 -21.25
N ASN A 445 -22.87 -8.49 -20.84
CA ASN A 445 -22.01 -9.65 -21.10
C ASN A 445 -22.45 -10.92 -20.33
N SER A 446 -23.23 -10.80 -19.23
CA SER A 446 -23.76 -11.96 -18.52
C SER A 446 -25.01 -12.56 -19.13
N ASN A 447 -25.70 -11.82 -19.99
CA ASN A 447 -26.91 -12.27 -20.69
C ASN A 447 -26.60 -12.82 -22.09
N GLU A 448 -25.36 -12.66 -22.58
CA GLU A 448 -24.90 -13.18 -23.86
C GLU A 448 -24.28 -14.59 -23.76
N ILE A 449 -24.23 -15.15 -22.55
CA ILE A 449 -23.73 -16.50 -22.24
C ILE A 449 -24.85 -17.32 -21.60
#